data_0908787dcc5724409abc8eff6c17eb2a
#
_entry.id   0908787dcc5724409abc8eff6c17eb2a
#
_cell.length_a   1.000
_cell.length_b   1.000
_cell.length_c   1.000
_cell.angle_alpha   90.00
_cell.angle_beta   90.00
_cell.angle_gamma   90.00
#
_symmetry.space_group_name_H-M   'P 1'
#
loop_
_entity.id
_entity.type
_entity.pdbx_description
1 polymer ?
#
loop_
_entity_poly.entity_id
_entity_poly.type
_entity_poly.pdbx_seq_one_letter_code
_entity_poly.pdbx_strand_id
1 'polypeptide(L)'
;MDVLDKFLHSIAYKFPKGYPDMDDEQDKIILENEFTKIGITLNETLSPNAQQAVDVLKKEFDLKDNNFLNNSSTSFKVLMDDSERRDFLKKVSELDDFEFELVGSSSVGRLKYQPIDFKKPILIYAKPSKVQGLGSAGKQNEDNFIRNINEKIAEAGGMVDIDIIASNSETLSTKDVTEVKDSSKSGAGKGAKSDAQFISNGKIIQNISLKKAEGFRWATVRSDVSFTPFIKTFMERTLNGEIKGLKLKPNLNVPGKKYLMYNDEGERVTMIVIDDFPEGFEERVVFGPETPKVIVIGGTFSKDDKDFKLDNNKITVQATKIYRNLQEIKDTNQEPVFVIAQHANMPNGLDFRLFPANKTKLGPRSKGIRLSYNEIIK
;
A
#
# COMPACT_ATOMS: atom_id res chain seq x y z
N MET A 1 18.59 -26.84 -20.06
CA MET A 1 18.51 -25.78 -19.04
C MET A 1 17.19 -25.98 -18.30
N ASP A 2 17.26 -26.29 -17.04
CA ASP A 2 16.09 -26.53 -16.17
C ASP A 2 15.23 -25.27 -16.08
N VAL A 3 13.95 -25.39 -15.69
CA VAL A 3 13.04 -24.27 -15.50
C VAL A 3 13.58 -23.28 -14.45
N LEU A 4 14.21 -23.82 -13.41
CA LEU A 4 14.86 -23.04 -12.36
C LEU A 4 16.05 -22.24 -12.91
N ASP A 5 16.90 -22.84 -13.74
CA ASP A 5 18.03 -22.15 -14.35
C ASP A 5 17.59 -20.99 -15.24
N LYS A 6 16.53 -21.20 -16.05
CA LYS A 6 15.96 -20.14 -16.89
C LYS A 6 15.41 -18.99 -16.04
N PHE A 7 14.76 -19.32 -14.95
CA PHE A 7 14.22 -18.33 -14.02
C PHE A 7 15.34 -17.53 -13.35
N LEU A 8 16.32 -18.19 -12.75
CA LEU A 8 17.47 -17.53 -12.12
C LEU A 8 18.23 -16.65 -13.12
N HIS A 9 18.39 -17.12 -14.36
CA HIS A 9 19.00 -16.31 -15.42
C HIS A 9 18.17 -15.06 -15.77
N SER A 10 16.84 -15.17 -15.76
CA SER A 10 15.93 -14.05 -16.03
C SER A 10 15.93 -12.96 -14.96
N ILE A 11 16.33 -13.28 -13.74
CA ILE A 11 16.41 -12.33 -12.61
C ILE A 11 17.84 -11.96 -12.22
N ALA A 12 18.85 -12.51 -12.89
CA ALA A 12 20.28 -12.32 -12.58
C ALA A 12 20.67 -10.84 -12.46
N TYR A 13 20.07 -9.95 -13.27
CA TYR A 13 20.32 -8.51 -13.24
C TYR A 13 19.91 -7.83 -11.92
N LYS A 14 19.18 -8.52 -11.06
CA LYS A 14 18.75 -8.00 -9.75
C LYS A 14 19.81 -8.20 -8.68
N PHE A 15 20.80 -9.04 -8.93
CA PHE A 15 21.86 -9.36 -8.01
C PHE A 15 23.17 -8.67 -8.43
N PRO A 16 23.90 -8.04 -7.49
CA PRO A 16 25.15 -7.34 -7.81
C PRO A 16 26.21 -8.22 -8.48
N LYS A 17 26.23 -9.52 -8.15
CA LYS A 17 27.17 -10.50 -8.69
C LYS A 17 26.60 -11.28 -9.89
N GLY A 18 25.37 -10.94 -10.37
CA GLY A 18 24.67 -11.67 -11.42
C GLY A 18 24.08 -13.02 -10.99
N TYR A 19 24.16 -13.36 -9.72
CA TYR A 19 23.54 -14.52 -9.09
C TYR A 19 23.28 -14.21 -7.60
N PRO A 20 22.28 -14.88 -6.96
CA PRO A 20 21.97 -14.64 -5.56
C PRO A 20 23.09 -15.16 -4.66
N ASP A 21 23.52 -14.34 -3.72
CA ASP A 21 24.42 -14.73 -2.63
C ASP A 21 23.55 -15.17 -1.44
N MET A 22 23.54 -16.47 -1.16
CA MET A 22 22.69 -17.04 -0.10
C MET A 22 23.14 -16.66 1.32
N ASP A 23 24.30 -16.05 1.47
CA ASP A 23 24.76 -15.47 2.75
C ASP A 23 24.38 -14.00 2.89
N ASP A 24 23.91 -13.35 1.82
CA ASP A 24 23.41 -11.98 1.82
C ASP A 24 21.89 -11.95 2.03
N GLU A 25 21.45 -11.35 3.12
CA GLU A 25 20.01 -11.22 3.45
C GLU A 25 19.22 -10.41 2.42
N GLN A 26 19.83 -9.49 1.69
CA GLN A 26 19.18 -8.73 0.64
C GLN A 26 18.92 -9.59 -0.59
N ASP A 27 19.87 -10.39 -0.97
CA ASP A 27 19.74 -11.31 -2.11
C ASP A 27 18.69 -12.38 -1.80
N LYS A 28 18.63 -12.90 -0.57
CA LYS A 28 17.54 -13.80 -0.13
C LYS A 28 16.17 -13.16 -0.28
N ILE A 29 15.99 -11.92 0.20
CA ILE A 29 14.72 -11.20 0.10
C ILE A 29 14.31 -10.97 -1.36
N ILE A 30 15.27 -10.63 -2.23
CA ILE A 30 15.01 -10.46 -3.67
C ILE A 30 14.55 -11.79 -4.25
N LEU A 31 15.26 -12.87 -3.96
CA LEU A 31 14.96 -14.20 -4.47
C LEU A 31 13.57 -14.68 -4.00
N GLU A 32 13.26 -14.56 -2.72
CA GLU A 32 11.95 -14.90 -2.16
C GLU A 32 10.80 -14.12 -2.82
N ASN A 33 10.99 -12.82 -3.03
CA ASN A 33 9.99 -12.00 -3.70
C ASN A 33 9.76 -12.43 -5.16
N GLU A 34 10.81 -12.82 -5.88
CA GLU A 34 10.68 -13.26 -7.26
C GLU A 34 10.06 -14.67 -7.36
N PHE A 35 10.42 -15.58 -6.47
CA PHE A 35 9.75 -16.89 -6.38
C PHE A 35 8.27 -16.77 -6.03
N THR A 36 7.92 -15.89 -5.10
CA THR A 36 6.52 -15.61 -4.73
C THR A 36 5.69 -15.12 -5.91
N LYS A 37 6.28 -14.31 -6.82
CA LYS A 37 5.59 -13.82 -8.04
C LYS A 37 5.21 -14.91 -9.02
N ILE A 38 5.96 -15.99 -9.05
CA ILE A 38 5.70 -17.16 -9.91
C ILE A 38 4.98 -18.30 -9.17
N GLY A 39 4.48 -18.01 -7.96
CA GLY A 39 3.71 -18.97 -7.15
C GLY A 39 4.58 -20.06 -6.49
N ILE A 40 5.90 -19.89 -6.50
CA ILE A 40 6.82 -20.77 -5.76
C ILE A 40 7.11 -20.10 -4.42
N THR A 41 6.68 -20.70 -3.34
CA THR A 41 7.10 -20.30 -1.99
C THR A 41 8.39 -21.07 -1.70
N LEU A 42 9.49 -20.37 -1.46
CA LEU A 42 10.67 -20.99 -0.85
C LEU A 42 10.27 -21.32 0.59
N ASN A 43 9.81 -22.55 0.80
CA ASN A 43 9.57 -23.06 2.12
C ASN A 43 10.93 -23.26 2.80
N GLU A 44 11.39 -22.29 3.61
CA GLU A 44 12.28 -22.68 4.69
C GLU A 44 11.51 -23.72 5.51
N THR A 45 12.06 -24.92 5.58
CA THR A 45 11.49 -25.99 6.41
C THR A 45 11.52 -25.48 7.84
N LEU A 46 10.36 -25.44 8.48
CA LEU A 46 10.31 -25.10 9.91
C LEU A 46 11.26 -26.03 10.69
N SER A 47 11.96 -25.46 11.66
CA SER A 47 12.73 -26.28 12.59
C SER A 47 11.78 -27.28 13.30
N PRO A 48 12.28 -28.42 13.78
CA PRO A 48 11.45 -29.37 14.54
C PRO A 48 10.67 -28.69 15.68
N ASN A 49 11.29 -27.71 16.34
CA ASN A 49 10.66 -26.94 17.40
C ASN A 49 9.53 -26.03 16.89
N ALA A 50 9.71 -25.42 15.74
CA ALA A 50 8.65 -24.60 15.12
C ALA A 50 7.49 -25.48 14.61
N GLN A 51 7.80 -26.67 14.10
CA GLN A 51 6.78 -27.65 13.71
C GLN A 51 5.97 -28.11 14.91
N GLN A 52 6.60 -28.35 16.06
CA GLN A 52 5.89 -28.69 17.30
C GLN A 52 4.88 -27.60 17.70
N ALA A 53 5.25 -26.32 17.61
CA ALA A 53 4.31 -25.24 17.87
C ALA A 53 3.13 -25.24 16.88
N VAL A 54 3.36 -25.53 15.60
CA VAL A 54 2.31 -25.69 14.60
C VAL A 54 1.37 -26.83 14.96
N ASP A 55 1.90 -27.98 15.35
CA ASP A 55 1.12 -29.16 15.67
C ASP A 55 0.23 -28.93 16.90
N VAL A 56 0.74 -28.23 17.93
CA VAL A 56 -0.07 -27.80 19.09
C VAL A 56 -1.22 -26.91 18.65
N LEU A 57 -0.93 -25.87 17.84
CA LEU A 57 -1.96 -24.93 17.41
C LEU A 57 -3.02 -25.60 16.51
N LYS A 58 -2.63 -26.55 15.65
CA LYS A 58 -3.58 -27.32 14.84
C LYS A 58 -4.52 -28.12 15.72
N LYS A 59 -3.97 -28.79 16.72
CA LYS A 59 -4.75 -29.64 17.63
C LYS A 59 -5.74 -28.83 18.47
N GLU A 60 -5.29 -27.72 19.04
CA GLU A 60 -6.10 -26.93 19.99
C GLU A 60 -7.12 -26.00 19.30
N PHE A 61 -6.88 -25.58 18.04
CA PHE A 61 -7.70 -24.58 17.34
C PHE A 61 -8.30 -25.05 16.01
N ASP A 62 -8.24 -26.35 15.71
CA ASP A 62 -8.73 -26.93 14.43
C ASP A 62 -8.19 -26.22 13.18
N LEU A 63 -6.93 -25.77 13.22
CA LEU A 63 -6.28 -25.08 12.11
C LEU A 63 -5.76 -26.06 11.07
N LYS A 64 -5.87 -25.68 9.78
CA LYS A 64 -5.41 -26.48 8.64
C LYS A 64 -4.04 -25.99 8.15
N ASP A 65 -3.36 -26.77 7.32
CA ASP A 65 -2.05 -26.42 6.77
C ASP A 65 -2.03 -25.06 6.06
N ASN A 66 -3.10 -24.72 5.35
CA ASN A 66 -3.23 -23.43 4.66
C ASN A 66 -3.42 -22.23 5.60
N ASN A 67 -3.60 -22.44 6.90
CA ASN A 67 -3.60 -21.37 7.89
C ASN A 67 -2.16 -20.98 8.30
N PHE A 68 -1.15 -21.76 7.94
CA PHE A 68 0.23 -21.51 8.35
C PHE A 68 1.08 -21.04 7.17
N LEU A 69 1.85 -20.00 7.41
CA LEU A 69 2.82 -19.47 6.46
C LEU A 69 4.18 -19.33 7.15
N ASN A 70 5.17 -20.06 6.67
CA ASN A 70 6.52 -19.98 7.20
C ASN A 70 7.08 -18.57 7.00
N ASN A 71 7.81 -18.08 7.99
CA ASN A 71 8.45 -16.78 7.95
C ASN A 71 9.98 -16.91 8.10
N SER A 72 10.41 -17.91 8.85
CA SER A 72 11.80 -18.39 8.98
C SER A 72 11.79 -19.76 9.64
N SER A 73 12.94 -20.42 9.76
CA SER A 73 13.05 -21.71 10.46
C SER A 73 12.56 -21.68 11.93
N THR A 74 12.53 -20.48 12.55
CA THR A 74 12.11 -20.27 13.94
C THR A 74 10.93 -19.32 14.10
N SER A 75 10.23 -19.01 13.02
CA SER A 75 9.03 -18.18 13.09
C SER A 75 8.04 -18.50 11.97
N PHE A 76 6.75 -18.33 12.27
CA PHE A 76 5.67 -18.49 11.28
C PHE A 76 4.50 -17.54 11.53
N LYS A 77 3.64 -17.45 10.55
CA LYS A 77 2.39 -16.68 10.60
C LYS A 77 1.21 -17.63 10.65
N VAL A 78 0.22 -17.33 11.48
CA VAL A 78 -1.08 -17.97 11.46
C VAL A 78 -2.06 -17.03 10.78
N LEU A 79 -2.67 -17.50 9.69
CA LEU A 79 -3.59 -16.74 8.86
C LEU A 79 -5.03 -17.03 9.31
N MET A 80 -5.78 -15.99 9.63
CA MET A 80 -7.16 -16.07 10.10
C MET A 80 -7.95 -14.82 9.76
N ASP A 81 -9.24 -14.77 10.05
CA ASP A 81 -10.03 -13.57 9.90
C ASP A 81 -9.60 -12.50 10.92
N ASP A 82 -9.60 -11.23 10.49
CA ASP A 82 -9.09 -10.12 11.32
C ASP A 82 -9.91 -9.94 12.60
N SER A 83 -11.22 -10.26 12.57
CA SER A 83 -12.11 -10.26 13.72
C SER A 83 -11.76 -11.31 14.78
N GLU A 84 -11.21 -12.45 14.37
CA GLU A 84 -10.90 -13.59 15.24
C GLU A 84 -9.51 -13.48 15.87
N ARG A 85 -8.65 -12.66 15.28
CA ARG A 85 -7.22 -12.59 15.62
C ARG A 85 -6.94 -12.25 17.08
N ARG A 86 -7.71 -11.32 17.67
CA ARG A 86 -7.52 -10.91 19.06
C ARG A 86 -7.91 -12.04 20.03
N ASP A 87 -9.02 -12.70 19.77
CA ASP A 87 -9.51 -13.81 20.58
C ASP A 87 -8.59 -15.03 20.47
N PHE A 88 -8.08 -15.30 19.28
CA PHE A 88 -7.06 -16.33 19.07
C PHE A 88 -5.80 -16.06 19.90
N LEU A 89 -5.21 -14.86 19.78
CA LEU A 89 -4.02 -14.49 20.54
C LEU A 89 -4.23 -14.62 22.05
N LYS A 90 -5.39 -14.22 22.54
CA LYS A 90 -5.74 -14.36 23.95
C LYS A 90 -5.83 -15.84 24.36
N LYS A 91 -6.58 -16.65 23.62
CA LYS A 91 -6.76 -18.07 23.91
C LYS A 91 -5.44 -18.85 23.85
N VAL A 92 -4.57 -18.54 22.86
CA VAL A 92 -3.26 -19.20 22.75
C VAL A 92 -2.36 -18.81 23.93
N SER A 93 -2.43 -17.55 24.41
CA SER A 93 -1.64 -17.14 25.58
C SER A 93 -2.08 -17.76 26.91
N GLU A 94 -3.22 -18.48 26.92
CA GLU A 94 -3.70 -19.27 28.07
C GLU A 94 -3.17 -20.72 28.04
N LEU A 95 -2.52 -21.16 26.95
CA LEU A 95 -1.89 -22.46 26.83
C LEU A 95 -0.50 -22.43 27.49
N ASP A 96 -0.11 -23.58 28.02
CA ASP A 96 1.24 -23.79 28.55
C ASP A 96 2.29 -23.51 27.45
N ASP A 97 3.45 -22.97 27.85
CA ASP A 97 4.58 -22.63 26.99
C ASP A 97 4.35 -21.48 25.98
N PHE A 98 3.16 -20.87 25.93
CA PHE A 98 2.86 -19.71 25.08
C PHE A 98 2.80 -18.42 25.90
N GLU A 99 3.53 -17.42 25.45
CA GLU A 99 3.53 -16.07 26.02
C GLU A 99 3.14 -15.03 24.98
N PHE A 100 2.24 -14.12 25.35
CA PHE A 100 1.89 -12.97 24.51
C PHE A 100 2.85 -11.81 24.77
N GLU A 101 3.42 -11.24 23.70
CA GLU A 101 4.30 -10.10 23.77
C GLU A 101 3.80 -8.96 22.86
N LEU A 102 3.69 -7.76 23.38
CA LEU A 102 3.46 -6.56 22.58
C LEU A 102 4.75 -6.15 21.86
N VAL A 103 4.68 -5.99 20.54
CA VAL A 103 5.81 -5.58 19.72
C VAL A 103 5.66 -4.13 19.29
N GLY A 104 6.42 -3.25 19.89
CA GLY A 104 6.43 -1.81 19.55
C GLY A 104 5.14 -1.09 19.91
N SER A 105 4.78 -0.08 19.11
CA SER A 105 3.52 0.69 19.25
C SER A 105 2.31 0.02 18.55
N SER A 106 2.45 -1.20 18.09
CA SER A 106 1.40 -1.93 17.38
C SER A 106 0.40 -2.50 18.38
N SER A 107 -0.90 -2.33 18.10
CA SER A 107 -1.99 -2.95 18.88
C SER A 107 -2.05 -4.48 18.71
N VAL A 108 -1.15 -5.04 17.92
CA VAL A 108 -1.08 -6.45 17.58
C VAL A 108 0.27 -6.98 18.05
N GLY A 109 0.23 -7.80 19.09
CA GLY A 109 1.40 -8.49 19.60
C GLY A 109 1.78 -9.72 18.76
N ARG A 110 2.76 -10.43 19.26
CA ARG A 110 3.17 -11.76 18.80
C ARG A 110 3.08 -12.74 19.95
N LEU A 111 3.04 -14.03 19.63
CA LEU A 111 3.20 -15.10 20.63
C LEU A 111 4.63 -15.61 20.57
N LYS A 112 5.14 -15.97 21.72
CA LYS A 112 6.35 -16.78 21.88
C LYS A 112 5.94 -18.16 22.35
N TYR A 113 6.43 -19.18 21.69
CA TYR A 113 6.32 -20.56 22.16
C TYR A 113 7.69 -21.03 22.63
N GLN A 114 7.81 -21.33 23.91
CA GLN A 114 9.11 -21.66 24.52
C GLN A 114 8.96 -22.71 25.61
N PRO A 115 8.79 -23.99 25.26
CA PRO A 115 8.95 -25.10 26.21
C PRO A 115 10.31 -25.04 26.93
N ILE A 116 10.36 -25.65 28.10
CA ILE A 116 11.51 -25.56 29.03
C ILE A 116 12.85 -26.03 28.42
N ASP A 117 12.79 -26.91 27.45
CA ASP A 117 13.94 -27.47 26.73
C ASP A 117 14.39 -26.61 25.51
N PHE A 118 13.63 -25.57 25.16
CA PHE A 118 13.95 -24.73 24.01
C PHE A 118 14.96 -23.62 24.40
N LYS A 119 16.12 -23.61 23.71
CA LYS A 119 17.12 -22.56 23.90
C LYS A 119 16.69 -21.18 23.42
N LYS A 120 15.78 -21.13 22.44
CA LYS A 120 15.24 -19.88 21.86
C LYS A 120 13.75 -20.03 21.59
N PRO A 121 12.93 -18.97 21.77
CA PRO A 121 11.52 -19.02 21.49
C PRO A 121 11.23 -19.13 19.99
N ILE A 122 10.14 -19.81 19.66
CA ILE A 122 9.53 -19.75 18.34
C ILE A 122 8.58 -18.55 18.31
N LEU A 123 8.71 -17.69 17.29
CA LEU A 123 7.91 -16.49 17.15
C LEU A 123 6.69 -16.75 16.24
N ILE A 124 5.51 -16.42 16.74
CA ILE A 124 4.25 -16.70 16.07
C ILE A 124 3.50 -15.38 15.88
N TYR A 125 3.10 -15.10 14.64
CA TYR A 125 2.39 -13.88 14.27
C TYR A 125 1.00 -14.21 13.75
N ALA A 126 -0.05 -13.80 14.45
CA ALA A 126 -1.40 -13.85 13.91
C ALA A 126 -1.57 -12.76 12.84
N LYS A 127 -1.91 -13.15 11.62
CA LYS A 127 -2.09 -12.25 10.49
C LYS A 127 -3.45 -12.48 9.84
N PRO A 128 -4.09 -11.46 9.26
CA PRO A 128 -5.29 -11.68 8.47
C PRO A 128 -5.01 -12.64 7.33
N SER A 129 -5.88 -13.62 7.10
CA SER A 129 -5.81 -14.57 5.99
C SER A 129 -5.86 -13.87 4.63
N LYS A 130 -6.54 -12.73 4.58
CA LYS A 130 -6.39 -11.73 3.52
C LYS A 130 -5.49 -10.64 4.08
N VAL A 131 -4.34 -10.42 3.48
CA VAL A 131 -3.47 -9.28 3.80
C VAL A 131 -4.25 -8.01 3.47
N GLN A 132 -5.10 -7.58 4.40
CA GLN A 132 -5.68 -6.26 4.37
C GLN A 132 -4.62 -5.26 4.83
N GLY A 133 -3.57 -5.08 4.03
CA GLY A 133 -2.77 -3.87 4.14
C GLY A 133 -3.65 -2.66 3.80
N LEU A 134 -3.31 -1.48 4.29
CA LEU A 134 -3.98 -0.23 3.90
C LEU A 134 -4.10 -0.06 2.36
N GLY A 135 -3.25 -0.75 1.57
CA GLY A 135 -3.36 -0.91 0.13
C GLY A 135 -4.41 -1.91 -0.33
N SER A 136 -4.70 -2.98 0.42
CA SER A 136 -5.66 -4.01 -0.01
C SER A 136 -7.11 -3.51 0.04
N ALA A 137 -7.46 -2.68 1.01
CA ALA A 137 -8.80 -2.12 1.09
C ALA A 137 -9.10 -1.09 -0.03
N GLY A 138 -8.08 -0.36 -0.50
CA GLY A 138 -8.16 0.48 -1.70
C GLY A 138 -8.34 -0.38 -2.93
N LYS A 139 -7.48 -1.38 -3.12
CA LYS A 139 -7.57 -2.31 -4.26
C LYS A 139 -8.89 -3.07 -4.30
N GLN A 140 -9.40 -3.51 -3.17
CA GLN A 140 -10.72 -4.15 -3.11
C GLN A 140 -11.85 -3.21 -3.54
N ASN A 141 -11.78 -1.93 -3.18
CA ASN A 141 -12.73 -0.91 -3.64
C ASN A 141 -12.69 -0.73 -5.15
N GLU A 142 -11.48 -0.68 -5.73
CA GLU A 142 -11.25 -0.61 -7.18
C GLU A 142 -11.78 -1.87 -7.88
N ASP A 143 -11.44 -3.05 -7.39
CA ASP A 143 -11.87 -4.33 -7.96
C ASP A 143 -13.40 -4.48 -7.90
N ASN A 144 -14.05 -4.06 -6.81
CA ASN A 144 -15.50 -4.07 -6.69
C ASN A 144 -16.15 -3.14 -7.72
N PHE A 145 -15.64 -1.90 -7.87
CA PHE A 145 -16.13 -0.94 -8.84
C PHE A 145 -16.06 -1.49 -10.27
N ILE A 146 -14.89 -1.98 -10.68
CA ILE A 146 -14.67 -2.52 -12.03
C ILE A 146 -15.55 -3.73 -12.28
N ARG A 147 -15.60 -4.67 -11.33
CA ARG A 147 -16.41 -5.89 -11.47
C ARG A 147 -17.89 -5.58 -11.60
N ASN A 148 -18.44 -4.80 -10.67
CA ASN A 148 -19.89 -4.54 -10.64
C ASN A 148 -20.35 -3.82 -11.91
N ILE A 149 -19.57 -2.89 -12.46
CA ILE A 149 -19.92 -2.26 -13.74
C ILE A 149 -19.87 -3.27 -14.89
N ASN A 150 -18.81 -4.10 -14.98
CA ASN A 150 -18.71 -5.09 -16.05
C ASN A 150 -19.80 -6.16 -15.98
N GLU A 151 -20.22 -6.58 -14.79
CA GLU A 151 -21.38 -7.46 -14.62
C GLU A 151 -22.65 -6.81 -15.17
N LYS A 152 -22.90 -5.51 -14.88
CA LYS A 152 -24.05 -4.76 -15.43
C LYS A 152 -23.96 -4.54 -16.95
N ILE A 153 -22.75 -4.32 -17.49
CA ILE A 153 -22.56 -4.26 -18.95
C ILE A 153 -22.95 -5.59 -19.60
N ALA A 154 -22.54 -6.72 -19.01
CA ALA A 154 -22.91 -8.04 -19.51
C ALA A 154 -24.43 -8.30 -19.41
N GLU A 155 -25.07 -7.92 -18.28
CA GLU A 155 -26.52 -7.99 -18.11
C GLU A 155 -27.27 -7.17 -19.18
N ALA A 156 -26.74 -6.02 -19.59
CA ALA A 156 -27.33 -5.13 -20.62
C ALA A 156 -27.06 -5.59 -22.05
N GLY A 157 -26.27 -6.63 -22.28
CA GLY A 157 -25.94 -7.12 -23.61
C GLY A 157 -24.73 -6.46 -24.29
N GLY A 158 -23.85 -5.74 -23.51
CA GLY A 158 -22.50 -5.38 -23.94
C GLY A 158 -22.20 -3.90 -24.16
N MET A 159 -23.18 -3.00 -24.15
CA MET A 159 -22.93 -1.55 -24.27
C MET A 159 -23.94 -0.77 -23.44
N VAL A 160 -23.46 0.18 -22.66
CA VAL A 160 -24.25 0.96 -21.70
C VAL A 160 -23.80 2.42 -21.64
N ASP A 161 -24.70 3.30 -21.23
CA ASP A 161 -24.33 4.60 -20.66
C ASP A 161 -24.08 4.48 -19.15
N ILE A 162 -23.13 5.22 -18.63
CA ILE A 162 -22.81 5.21 -17.20
C ILE A 162 -22.94 6.63 -16.64
N ASP A 163 -23.81 6.79 -15.64
CA ASP A 163 -23.90 7.98 -14.81
C ASP A 163 -23.34 7.69 -13.42
N ILE A 164 -22.28 8.38 -13.03
CA ILE A 164 -21.80 8.40 -11.65
C ILE A 164 -22.36 9.64 -10.98
N ILE A 165 -23.18 9.44 -9.94
CA ILE A 165 -23.90 10.51 -9.25
C ILE A 165 -23.29 10.69 -7.85
N ALA A 166 -22.78 11.88 -7.58
CA ALA A 166 -22.27 12.24 -6.28
C ALA A 166 -23.38 12.66 -5.31
N SER A 167 -23.10 12.63 -4.01
CA SER A 167 -24.07 13.00 -2.95
C SER A 167 -24.59 14.45 -3.05
N ASN A 168 -23.83 15.34 -3.70
CA ASN A 168 -24.25 16.72 -4.00
C ASN A 168 -25.04 16.85 -5.33
N SER A 169 -25.47 15.74 -5.92
CA SER A 169 -26.17 15.64 -7.21
C SER A 169 -25.33 15.97 -8.45
N GLU A 170 -24.02 16.16 -8.29
CA GLU A 170 -23.12 16.22 -9.46
C GLU A 170 -23.10 14.88 -10.19
N THR A 171 -23.11 14.93 -11.52
CA THR A 171 -23.10 13.73 -12.34
C THR A 171 -21.95 13.75 -13.32
N LEU A 172 -21.26 12.62 -13.42
CA LEU A 172 -20.34 12.29 -14.50
C LEU A 172 -21.04 11.28 -15.43
N SER A 173 -21.37 11.72 -16.63
CA SER A 173 -21.99 10.88 -17.66
C SER A 173 -20.96 10.44 -18.69
N THR A 174 -20.89 9.13 -18.95
CA THR A 174 -20.05 8.54 -20.00
C THR A 174 -20.92 7.64 -20.87
N LYS A 175 -20.88 7.84 -22.19
CA LYS A 175 -21.73 7.12 -23.15
C LYS A 175 -21.00 5.95 -23.80
N ASP A 176 -21.79 4.99 -24.27
CA ASP A 176 -21.35 3.89 -25.13
C ASP A 176 -20.22 3.07 -24.52
N VAL A 177 -20.21 2.85 -23.19
CA VAL A 177 -19.18 2.07 -22.50
C VAL A 177 -19.42 0.58 -22.78
N THR A 178 -18.37 -0.08 -23.29
CA THR A 178 -18.41 -1.52 -23.60
C THR A 178 -17.65 -2.37 -22.59
N GLU A 179 -16.75 -1.76 -21.83
CA GLU A 179 -15.91 -2.46 -20.85
C GLU A 179 -15.28 -1.45 -19.88
N VAL A 180 -15.02 -1.90 -18.65
CA VAL A 180 -14.18 -1.18 -17.69
C VAL A 180 -12.94 -2.02 -17.38
N LYS A 181 -11.75 -1.46 -17.62
CA LYS A 181 -10.47 -2.12 -17.37
C LYS A 181 -9.77 -1.57 -16.12
N ASP A 182 -9.06 -2.45 -15.43
CA ASP A 182 -8.05 -2.07 -14.45
C ASP A 182 -6.85 -1.43 -15.19
N SER A 183 -6.56 -0.18 -14.89
CA SER A 183 -5.47 0.56 -15.55
C SER A 183 -4.10 -0.05 -15.33
N SER A 184 -3.88 -0.71 -14.19
CA SER A 184 -2.61 -1.39 -13.88
C SER A 184 -2.32 -2.55 -14.83
N LYS A 185 -3.36 -3.14 -15.45
CA LYS A 185 -3.28 -4.24 -16.40
C LYS A 185 -3.27 -3.76 -17.86
N SER A 186 -3.62 -2.51 -18.12
CA SER A 186 -3.74 -1.97 -19.48
C SER A 186 -2.43 -1.42 -20.06
N GLY A 187 -1.31 -1.55 -19.35
CA GLY A 187 -0.02 -1.02 -19.80
C GLY A 187 0.09 0.50 -19.67
N ALA A 188 -0.78 1.14 -18.91
CA ALA A 188 -0.63 2.54 -18.55
C ALA A 188 0.77 2.77 -17.98
N GLY A 189 1.51 3.72 -18.52
CA GLY A 189 2.93 3.95 -18.22
C GLY A 189 3.18 4.27 -16.75
N LYS A 190 4.45 4.22 -16.33
CA LYS A 190 4.85 4.67 -14.98
C LYS A 190 4.38 6.12 -14.77
N GLY A 191 3.66 6.37 -13.69
CA GLY A 191 3.11 7.68 -13.35
C GLY A 191 1.62 7.86 -13.65
N ALA A 192 0.96 6.87 -14.27
CA ALA A 192 -0.48 6.86 -14.44
C ALA A 192 -1.21 6.94 -13.08
N LYS A 193 -2.26 7.74 -13.02
CA LYS A 193 -3.07 7.96 -11.80
C LYS A 193 -4.45 7.33 -11.87
N SER A 194 -4.86 6.86 -13.03
CA SER A 194 -6.11 6.12 -13.19
C SER A 194 -6.02 4.76 -12.51
N ASP A 195 -7.11 4.38 -11.85
CA ASP A 195 -7.32 3.07 -11.26
C ASP A 195 -8.21 2.22 -12.18
N ALA A 196 -9.15 2.87 -12.90
CA ALA A 196 -10.05 2.25 -13.86
C ALA A 196 -10.14 3.06 -15.16
N GLN A 197 -10.39 2.39 -16.28
CA GLN A 197 -10.55 2.98 -17.61
C GLN A 197 -11.85 2.54 -18.24
N PHE A 198 -12.69 3.50 -18.64
CA PHE A 198 -13.90 3.22 -19.42
C PHE A 198 -13.53 3.13 -20.89
N ILE A 199 -13.95 2.05 -21.51
CA ILE A 199 -13.62 1.68 -22.89
C ILE A 199 -14.88 1.72 -23.73
N SER A 200 -14.82 2.36 -24.90
CA SER A 200 -15.81 2.27 -25.96
C SER A 200 -15.13 1.84 -27.25
N ASN A 201 -15.63 0.79 -27.88
CA ASN A 201 -15.07 0.28 -29.14
C ASN A 201 -13.53 0.13 -29.13
N GLY A 202 -12.97 -0.38 -28.03
CA GLY A 202 -11.55 -0.60 -27.85
C GLY A 202 -10.72 0.66 -27.53
N LYS A 203 -11.33 1.84 -27.41
CA LYS A 203 -10.66 3.11 -27.09
C LYS A 203 -10.98 3.54 -25.67
N ILE A 204 -9.99 4.06 -24.97
CA ILE A 204 -10.19 4.69 -23.63
C ILE A 204 -10.94 6.01 -23.86
N ILE A 205 -12.13 6.12 -23.26
CA ILE A 205 -12.98 7.32 -23.34
C ILE A 205 -13.01 8.10 -22.03
N GLN A 206 -12.68 7.45 -20.90
CA GLN A 206 -12.54 8.10 -19.60
C GLN A 206 -11.55 7.36 -18.70
N ASN A 207 -10.70 8.10 -18.02
CA ASN A 207 -9.81 7.62 -16.95
C ASN A 207 -10.39 8.00 -15.60
N ILE A 208 -10.45 7.06 -14.66
CA ILE A 208 -11.02 7.21 -13.32
C ILE A 208 -9.98 6.85 -12.26
N SER A 209 -9.78 7.74 -11.28
CA SER A 209 -9.08 7.40 -10.04
C SER A 209 -10.07 7.24 -8.90
N LEU A 210 -10.02 6.13 -8.20
CA LEU A 210 -10.95 5.78 -7.14
C LEU A 210 -10.34 6.06 -5.76
N LYS A 211 -11.06 6.80 -4.94
CA LYS A 211 -10.68 7.09 -3.56
C LYS A 211 -11.80 6.65 -2.62
N LYS A 212 -11.46 5.99 -1.54
CA LYS A 212 -12.46 5.67 -0.51
C LYS A 212 -13.07 6.96 0.05
N ALA A 213 -14.33 6.89 0.47
CA ALA A 213 -15.02 8.03 1.09
C ALA A 213 -14.29 8.55 2.33
N GLU A 214 -13.67 7.63 3.09
CA GLU A 214 -12.92 7.95 4.30
C GLU A 214 -11.53 7.30 4.31
N GLY A 215 -10.58 7.92 4.98
CA GLY A 215 -9.28 7.30 5.27
C GLY A 215 -8.31 7.21 4.09
N PHE A 216 -8.60 7.81 2.95
CA PHE A 216 -7.76 7.73 1.78
C PHE A 216 -6.52 8.64 1.83
N ARG A 217 -5.56 8.34 0.94
CA ARG A 217 -4.45 9.22 0.58
C ARG A 217 -4.62 9.61 -0.88
N TRP A 218 -4.29 10.87 -1.22
CA TRP A 218 -4.38 11.33 -2.61
C TRP A 218 -3.46 10.55 -3.54
N ALA A 219 -2.24 10.30 -3.12
CA ALA A 219 -1.31 9.46 -3.84
C ALA A 219 -0.25 8.89 -2.89
N THR A 220 0.30 7.73 -3.27
CA THR A 220 1.57 7.25 -2.75
C THR A 220 2.59 7.45 -3.86
N VAL A 221 3.58 8.26 -3.62
CA VAL A 221 4.46 8.77 -4.67
C VAL A 221 5.54 7.75 -5.10
N ARG A 222 5.50 6.53 -4.60
CA ARG A 222 6.48 5.47 -4.88
C ARG A 222 6.64 5.12 -6.35
N SER A 223 5.58 5.32 -7.14
CA SER A 223 5.56 4.95 -8.56
C SER A 223 5.90 6.11 -9.49
N ASP A 224 5.99 7.32 -8.97
CA ASP A 224 6.30 8.49 -9.78
C ASP A 224 7.80 8.69 -9.84
N VAL A 225 8.37 8.47 -11.03
CA VAL A 225 9.81 8.58 -11.29
C VAL A 225 10.36 9.97 -10.97
N SER A 226 9.52 11.02 -10.97
CA SER A 226 9.92 12.39 -10.65
C SER A 226 10.20 12.62 -9.18
N PHE A 227 9.71 11.75 -8.28
CA PHE A 227 9.89 11.95 -6.84
C PHE A 227 11.08 11.21 -6.24
N THR A 228 11.58 10.16 -6.89
CA THR A 228 12.81 9.50 -6.47
C THR A 228 13.99 10.49 -6.49
N PRO A 229 14.21 11.29 -7.55
CA PRO A 229 15.20 12.37 -7.54
C PRO A 229 14.95 13.39 -6.44
N PHE A 230 13.70 13.80 -6.21
CA PHE A 230 13.37 14.78 -5.16
C PHE A 230 13.76 14.30 -3.76
N ILE A 231 13.38 13.07 -3.39
CA ILE A 231 13.77 12.49 -2.09
C ILE A 231 15.29 12.32 -2.00
N LYS A 232 15.95 11.94 -3.08
CA LYS A 232 17.40 11.82 -3.12
C LYS A 232 18.06 13.17 -2.87
N THR A 233 17.66 14.20 -3.57
CA THR A 233 18.15 15.58 -3.39
C THR A 233 17.89 16.07 -1.96
N PHE A 234 16.68 15.89 -1.45
CA PHE A 234 16.34 16.21 -0.07
C PHE A 234 17.30 15.55 0.93
N MET A 235 17.55 14.26 0.78
CA MET A 235 18.44 13.53 1.67
C MET A 235 19.88 14.00 1.57
N GLU A 236 20.42 14.15 0.36
CA GLU A 236 21.79 14.61 0.12
C GLU A 236 22.01 15.97 0.73
N ARG A 237 21.12 16.93 0.46
CA ARG A 237 21.23 18.29 0.98
C ARG A 237 21.08 18.37 2.50
N THR A 238 20.17 17.58 3.08
CA THR A 238 20.00 17.52 4.53
C THR A 238 21.24 16.91 5.21
N LEU A 239 21.83 15.86 4.63
CA LEU A 239 23.06 15.26 5.15
C LEU A 239 24.26 16.19 5.06
N ASN A 240 24.32 17.01 4.02
CA ASN A 240 25.34 18.04 3.85
C ASN A 240 25.14 19.29 4.74
N GLY A 241 24.02 19.35 5.49
CA GLY A 241 23.70 20.51 6.34
C GLY A 241 23.19 21.74 5.57
N GLU A 242 22.81 21.57 4.31
CA GLU A 242 22.31 22.66 3.46
C GLU A 242 20.85 23.03 3.78
N ILE A 243 20.06 22.10 4.30
CA ILE A 243 18.70 22.36 4.76
C ILE A 243 18.76 22.74 6.24
N LYS A 244 18.50 24.02 6.51
CA LYS A 244 18.53 24.55 7.89
C LYS A 244 17.38 24.00 8.73
N GLY A 245 17.61 23.83 10.03
CA GLY A 245 16.59 23.38 10.97
C GLY A 245 16.31 21.88 10.92
N LEU A 246 17.01 21.10 10.08
CA LEU A 246 16.77 19.68 9.90
C LEU A 246 18.07 18.87 9.85
N LYS A 247 18.09 17.76 10.55
CA LYS A 247 19.20 16.79 10.59
C LYS A 247 18.69 15.38 10.33
N LEU A 248 19.43 14.63 9.51
CA LEU A 248 19.22 13.20 9.33
C LEU A 248 20.26 12.41 10.12
N LYS A 249 19.81 11.49 10.97
CA LYS A 249 20.69 10.58 11.70
C LYS A 249 20.41 9.15 11.33
N PRO A 250 21.42 8.29 11.12
CA PRO A 250 21.21 6.88 10.90
C PRO A 250 20.41 6.26 12.05
N ASN A 251 19.50 5.36 11.74
CA ASN A 251 18.81 4.57 12.74
C ASN A 251 19.68 3.35 13.10
N LEU A 252 20.36 3.44 14.23
CA LEU A 252 21.27 2.39 14.70
C LEU A 252 20.59 1.06 15.03
N ASN A 253 19.27 1.05 15.21
CA ASN A 253 18.51 -0.16 15.49
C ASN A 253 18.19 -0.98 14.21
N VAL A 254 18.51 -0.45 13.03
CA VAL A 254 18.33 -1.13 11.76
C VAL A 254 19.62 -0.99 10.97
N PRO A 255 20.47 -2.01 10.93
CA PRO A 255 21.75 -1.95 10.24
C PRO A 255 21.54 -1.49 8.78
N GLY A 256 22.29 -0.47 8.44
CA GLY A 256 22.66 -0.21 7.04
C GLY A 256 21.80 0.71 6.23
N LYS A 257 20.83 1.51 6.69
CA LYS A 257 20.33 2.55 5.74
C LYS A 257 19.01 3.28 6.12
N LYS A 258 18.51 3.22 7.33
CA LYS A 258 17.33 4.00 7.68
C LYS A 258 17.73 5.27 8.41
N TYR A 259 17.16 6.39 7.98
CA TYR A 259 17.40 7.68 8.61
C TYR A 259 16.19 8.11 9.44
N LEU A 260 16.49 8.80 10.54
CA LEU A 260 15.54 9.50 11.38
C LEU A 260 15.75 11.00 11.23
N MET A 261 14.67 11.76 11.20
CA MET A 261 14.70 13.21 11.09
C MET A 261 14.67 13.86 12.48
N TYR A 262 15.49 14.89 12.67
CA TYR A 262 15.57 15.68 13.90
C TYR A 262 15.64 17.16 13.55
N ASN A 263 15.10 18.03 14.42
CA ASN A 263 15.31 19.48 14.35
C ASN A 263 16.66 19.86 14.97
N ASP A 264 16.98 21.16 14.97
CA ASP A 264 18.26 21.63 15.54
C ASP A 264 18.35 21.46 17.05
N GLU A 265 17.22 21.45 17.75
CA GLU A 265 17.12 21.17 19.19
C GLU A 265 17.30 19.69 19.52
N GLY A 266 17.44 18.82 18.50
CA GLY A 266 17.61 17.39 18.67
C GLY A 266 16.30 16.63 18.94
N GLU A 267 15.16 17.28 18.74
CA GLU A 267 13.86 16.64 18.86
C GLU A 267 13.49 15.91 17.56
N ARG A 268 12.79 14.80 17.70
CA ARG A 268 12.42 13.96 16.57
C ARG A 268 11.32 14.59 15.74
N VAL A 269 11.57 14.76 14.46
CA VAL A 269 10.60 15.20 13.44
C VAL A 269 10.02 13.97 12.76
N THR A 270 8.70 13.81 12.78
CA THR A 270 8.03 12.67 12.17
C THR A 270 7.46 12.96 10.79
N MET A 271 7.28 14.26 10.47
CA MET A 271 6.68 14.73 9.22
C MET A 271 7.23 16.12 8.87
N ILE A 272 7.50 16.32 7.60
CA ILE A 272 7.84 17.61 7.01
C ILE A 272 6.77 17.94 5.99
N VAL A 273 6.15 19.10 6.11
CA VAL A 273 5.20 19.62 5.12
C VAL A 273 5.99 20.38 4.06
N ILE A 274 5.68 20.13 2.80
CA ILE A 274 6.33 20.79 1.66
C ILE A 274 5.32 21.71 0.98
N ASP A 275 5.70 22.94 0.76
CA ASP A 275 4.90 23.98 0.10
C ASP A 275 5.60 24.54 -1.16
N ASP A 276 4.99 25.54 -1.78
CA ASP A 276 5.53 26.35 -2.88
C ASP A 276 5.98 25.53 -4.09
N PHE A 277 5.17 24.56 -4.47
CA PHE A 277 5.43 23.78 -5.68
C PHE A 277 5.28 24.65 -6.94
N PRO A 278 6.02 24.29 -8.02
CA PRO A 278 5.82 24.92 -9.32
C PRO A 278 4.36 24.80 -9.78
N GLU A 279 3.90 25.79 -10.53
CA GLU A 279 2.56 25.81 -11.11
C GLU A 279 2.23 24.50 -11.86
N GLY A 280 1.03 24.00 -11.66
CA GLY A 280 0.57 22.73 -12.26
C GLY A 280 1.16 21.45 -11.66
N PHE A 281 2.13 21.55 -10.74
CA PHE A 281 2.73 20.36 -10.13
C PHE A 281 1.71 19.54 -9.33
N GLU A 282 0.95 20.18 -8.44
CA GLU A 282 -0.07 19.54 -7.63
C GLU A 282 -1.15 18.88 -8.47
N GLU A 283 -1.64 19.58 -9.51
CA GLU A 283 -2.63 19.06 -10.46
C GLU A 283 -2.12 17.79 -11.14
N ARG A 284 -0.90 17.82 -11.66
CA ARG A 284 -0.28 16.65 -12.32
C ARG A 284 -0.10 15.47 -11.38
N VAL A 285 0.23 15.71 -10.11
CA VAL A 285 0.44 14.63 -9.15
C VAL A 285 -0.87 13.95 -8.76
N VAL A 286 -1.97 14.70 -8.70
CA VAL A 286 -3.29 14.15 -8.35
C VAL A 286 -3.98 13.50 -9.55
N PHE A 287 -3.99 14.20 -10.69
CA PHE A 287 -4.77 13.80 -11.87
C PHE A 287 -3.92 13.12 -12.96
N GLY A 288 -2.58 13.16 -12.84
CA GLY A 288 -1.67 12.50 -13.79
C GLY A 288 -1.59 13.18 -15.15
N PRO A 289 -0.83 12.58 -16.06
CA PRO A 289 -0.64 13.04 -17.42
C PRO A 289 -1.60 12.42 -18.43
N GLU A 290 -2.52 11.56 -18.01
CA GLU A 290 -3.34 10.72 -18.90
C GLU A 290 -4.29 11.54 -19.78
N THR A 291 -4.55 10.99 -20.98
CA THR A 291 -5.56 11.49 -21.91
C THR A 291 -6.52 10.35 -22.27
N PRO A 292 -7.82 10.47 -22.07
CA PRO A 292 -8.54 11.59 -21.41
C PRO A 292 -8.07 11.87 -19.98
N LYS A 293 -8.24 13.13 -19.53
CA LYS A 293 -7.89 13.54 -18.18
C LYS A 293 -8.55 12.64 -17.13
N VAL A 294 -7.82 12.31 -16.09
CA VAL A 294 -8.34 11.52 -14.96
C VAL A 294 -9.40 12.33 -14.22
N ILE A 295 -10.50 11.67 -13.89
CA ILE A 295 -11.51 12.16 -12.95
C ILE A 295 -11.39 11.35 -11.66
N VAL A 296 -11.36 12.03 -10.52
CA VAL A 296 -11.28 11.38 -9.22
C VAL A 296 -12.68 11.18 -8.65
N ILE A 297 -13.01 9.93 -8.33
CA ILE A 297 -14.28 9.52 -7.75
C ILE A 297 -14.05 9.10 -6.28
N GLY A 298 -14.68 9.82 -5.37
CA GLY A 298 -14.74 9.44 -3.96
C GLY A 298 -15.94 8.53 -3.70
N GLY A 299 -15.71 7.34 -3.18
CA GLY A 299 -16.77 6.39 -2.85
C GLY A 299 -16.26 5.10 -2.25
N THR A 300 -17.11 4.40 -1.52
CA THR A 300 -16.82 3.05 -1.01
C THR A 300 -17.79 2.09 -1.68
N PHE A 301 -17.27 1.25 -2.57
CA PHE A 301 -18.05 0.33 -3.39
C PHE A 301 -18.01 -1.07 -2.79
N SER A 302 -19.18 -1.60 -2.49
CA SER A 302 -19.34 -2.92 -1.87
C SER A 302 -19.33 -4.04 -2.91
N LYS A 303 -19.20 -5.28 -2.42
CA LYS A 303 -19.25 -6.48 -3.26
C LYS A 303 -20.67 -6.77 -3.75
N ASP A 304 -21.68 -6.36 -3.02
CA ASP A 304 -23.10 -6.67 -3.18
C ASP A 304 -23.84 -5.72 -4.14
N ASP A 305 -23.12 -4.98 -4.94
CA ASP A 305 -23.54 -4.12 -6.05
C ASP A 305 -24.65 -3.09 -5.76
N LYS A 306 -25.08 -2.93 -4.50
CA LYS A 306 -26.17 -2.02 -4.12
C LYS A 306 -26.02 -0.56 -4.55
N ASP A 307 -24.77 -0.14 -4.82
CA ASP A 307 -24.43 1.19 -5.29
C ASP A 307 -24.54 1.30 -6.83
N PHE A 308 -24.88 0.20 -7.53
CA PHE A 308 -24.93 0.09 -8.98
C PHE A 308 -26.31 -0.35 -9.43
N LYS A 309 -26.99 0.47 -10.23
CA LYS A 309 -28.32 0.17 -10.77
C LYS A 309 -28.28 0.16 -12.28
N LEU A 310 -28.83 -0.88 -12.90
CA LEU A 310 -29.03 -0.97 -14.33
C LEU A 310 -30.50 -0.67 -14.66
N ASP A 311 -30.75 0.26 -15.53
CA ASP A 311 -32.06 0.58 -16.07
C ASP A 311 -31.93 0.98 -17.57
N ASN A 312 -32.61 0.29 -18.48
CA ASN A 312 -32.66 0.60 -19.92
C ASN A 312 -31.28 0.88 -20.55
N ASN A 313 -30.31 -0.03 -20.39
CA ASN A 313 -28.93 0.12 -20.86
C ASN A 313 -28.18 1.31 -20.26
N LYS A 314 -28.61 1.79 -19.10
CA LYS A 314 -27.96 2.83 -18.34
C LYS A 314 -27.60 2.34 -16.95
N ILE A 315 -26.31 2.43 -16.60
CA ILE A 315 -25.81 2.13 -15.24
C ILE A 315 -25.75 3.44 -14.45
N THR A 316 -26.39 3.45 -13.30
CA THR A 316 -26.26 4.54 -12.32
C THR A 316 -25.40 4.06 -11.15
N VAL A 317 -24.31 4.79 -10.87
CA VAL A 317 -23.38 4.50 -9.77
C VAL A 317 -23.50 5.59 -8.72
N GLN A 318 -23.73 5.21 -7.45
CA GLN A 318 -23.74 6.16 -6.34
C GLN A 318 -22.31 6.38 -5.82
N ALA A 319 -21.88 7.62 -5.81
CA ALA A 319 -20.58 8.05 -5.30
C ALA A 319 -20.74 9.11 -4.19
N THR A 320 -19.68 9.37 -3.45
CA THR A 320 -19.70 10.42 -2.44
C THR A 320 -19.36 11.78 -3.05
N LYS A 321 -18.32 11.82 -3.91
CA LYS A 321 -17.84 13.05 -4.56
C LYS A 321 -17.20 12.75 -5.91
N ILE A 322 -17.19 13.77 -6.77
CA ILE A 322 -16.51 13.77 -8.07
C ILE A 322 -15.60 15.00 -8.10
N TYR A 323 -14.35 14.82 -8.51
CA TYR A 323 -13.38 15.89 -8.68
C TYR A 323 -12.79 15.85 -10.09
N ARG A 324 -12.89 16.94 -10.83
CA ARG A 324 -12.39 17.11 -12.20
C ARG A 324 -11.11 17.93 -12.27
N ASN A 325 -10.82 18.68 -11.21
CA ASN A 325 -9.67 19.55 -11.11
C ASN A 325 -9.31 19.81 -9.65
N LEU A 326 -8.13 20.40 -9.44
CA LEU A 326 -7.58 20.67 -8.10
C LEU A 326 -8.43 21.69 -7.32
N GLN A 327 -9.07 22.65 -8.01
CA GLN A 327 -9.89 23.65 -7.33
C GLN A 327 -11.10 23.03 -6.64
N GLU A 328 -11.78 22.09 -7.30
CA GLU A 328 -12.89 21.35 -6.70
C GLU A 328 -12.47 20.57 -5.43
N ILE A 329 -11.21 20.11 -5.39
CA ILE A 329 -10.65 19.49 -4.19
C ILE A 329 -10.41 20.53 -3.09
N LYS A 330 -9.80 21.68 -3.43
CA LYS A 330 -9.50 22.77 -2.48
C LYS A 330 -10.78 23.31 -1.84
N ASP A 331 -11.85 23.42 -2.58
CA ASP A 331 -13.15 23.90 -2.09
C ASP A 331 -13.77 22.98 -1.03
N THR A 332 -13.26 21.78 -0.84
CA THR A 332 -13.74 20.81 0.16
C THR A 332 -12.83 20.68 1.39
N ASN A 333 -11.83 21.53 1.56
CA ASN A 333 -10.78 21.42 2.59
C ASN A 333 -10.07 20.03 2.57
N GLN A 334 -9.98 19.42 1.41
CA GLN A 334 -9.31 18.14 1.19
C GLN A 334 -8.12 18.28 0.23
N GLU A 335 -7.65 19.50 0.01
CA GLU A 335 -6.49 19.77 -0.83
C GLU A 335 -5.34 18.83 -0.46
N PRO A 336 -4.57 18.40 -1.47
CA PRO A 336 -3.40 17.56 -1.23
C PRO A 336 -2.33 18.35 -0.50
N VAL A 337 -1.90 17.84 0.64
CA VAL A 337 -0.74 18.33 1.38
C VAL A 337 0.41 17.36 1.20
N PHE A 338 1.52 17.86 0.69
CA PHE A 338 2.72 17.08 0.46
C PHE A 338 3.53 16.98 1.74
N VAL A 339 3.93 15.76 2.08
CA VAL A 339 4.73 15.51 3.27
C VAL A 339 5.84 14.52 3.02
N ILE A 340 7.01 14.78 3.61
CA ILE A 340 8.04 13.77 3.81
C ILE A 340 7.82 13.18 5.20
N ALA A 341 7.59 11.87 5.27
CA ALA A 341 7.31 11.18 6.51
C ALA A 341 8.19 9.93 6.68
N GLN A 342 8.41 9.53 7.92
CA GLN A 342 9.10 8.28 8.19
C GLN A 342 8.27 7.07 7.79
N HIS A 343 8.93 6.08 7.18
CA HIS A 343 8.29 4.84 6.76
C HIS A 343 9.22 3.64 6.94
N ALA A 344 8.83 2.73 7.83
CA ALA A 344 9.67 1.61 8.24
C ALA A 344 10.11 0.68 7.08
N ASN A 345 9.28 0.55 6.05
CA ASN A 345 9.51 -0.37 4.93
C ASN A 345 10.18 0.29 3.71
N MET A 346 10.60 1.56 3.82
CA MET A 346 11.34 2.23 2.75
C MET A 346 12.85 2.06 2.97
N PRO A 347 13.63 1.85 1.90
CA PRO A 347 15.09 1.65 2.01
C PRO A 347 15.79 2.75 2.80
N ASN A 348 15.34 3.99 2.62
CA ASN A 348 15.91 5.16 3.31
C ASN A 348 15.15 5.54 4.59
N GLY A 349 14.10 4.81 4.96
CA GLY A 349 13.25 5.13 6.10
C GLY A 349 12.35 6.35 5.91
N LEU A 350 12.32 6.96 4.73
CA LEU A 350 11.54 8.14 4.38
C LEU A 350 10.62 7.84 3.19
N ASP A 351 9.46 8.47 3.18
CA ASP A 351 8.49 8.36 2.10
C ASP A 351 7.83 9.73 1.85
N PHE A 352 7.57 10.03 0.60
CA PHE A 352 6.84 11.21 0.20
C PHE A 352 5.37 10.86 -0.01
N ARG A 353 4.47 11.63 0.57
CA ARG A 353 3.05 11.30 0.61
C ARG A 353 2.19 12.52 0.38
N LEU A 354 1.01 12.30 -0.19
CA LEU A 354 -0.06 13.27 -0.27
C LEU A 354 -1.19 12.86 0.65
N PHE A 355 -1.49 13.73 1.61
CA PHE A 355 -2.64 13.57 2.49
C PHE A 355 -3.70 14.63 2.20
N PRO A 356 -4.99 14.37 2.49
CA PRO A 356 -5.96 15.44 2.61
C PRO A 356 -5.60 16.40 3.74
N ALA A 357 -5.80 17.71 3.55
CA ALA A 357 -5.41 18.75 4.52
C ALA A 357 -6.00 18.49 5.93
N ASN A 358 -7.22 17.98 6.01
CA ASN A 358 -7.87 17.64 7.27
C ASN A 358 -7.16 16.55 8.09
N LYS A 359 -6.25 15.78 7.46
CA LYS A 359 -5.46 14.72 8.12
C LYS A 359 -4.03 15.12 8.44
N THR A 360 -3.59 16.29 7.98
CA THR A 360 -2.26 16.82 8.24
C THR A 360 -2.19 17.69 9.49
N LYS A 361 -3.26 17.74 10.29
CA LYS A 361 -3.20 18.34 11.62
C LYS A 361 -2.13 17.61 12.41
N LEU A 362 -0.97 18.24 12.47
CA LEU A 362 0.14 17.81 13.31
C LEU A 362 -0.39 17.71 14.73
N GLY A 363 -0.47 16.51 15.27
CA GLY A 363 -0.89 16.32 16.66
C GLY A 363 0.09 17.03 17.59
N PRO A 364 -0.28 17.32 18.83
CA PRO A 364 0.55 18.07 19.79
C PRO A 364 1.94 17.45 20.08
N ARG A 365 2.18 16.22 19.62
CA ARG A 365 3.46 15.53 19.74
C ARG A 365 4.32 15.51 18.45
N SER A 366 3.79 15.99 17.36
CA SER A 366 4.53 16.07 16.10
C SER A 366 4.90 17.51 15.84
N LYS A 367 6.11 17.91 16.25
CA LYS A 367 6.70 19.15 15.75
C LYS A 367 6.90 18.97 14.26
N GLY A 368 6.08 19.64 13.47
CA GLY A 368 6.20 19.66 12.01
C GLY A 368 7.18 20.75 11.59
N ILE A 369 8.07 20.40 10.71
CA ILE A 369 8.87 21.35 9.93
C ILE A 369 8.11 21.61 8.64
N ARG A 370 8.12 22.86 8.19
CA ARG A 370 7.59 23.28 6.91
C ARG A 370 8.77 23.78 6.05
N LEU A 371 8.89 23.25 4.84
CA LEU A 371 9.92 23.61 3.88
C LEU A 371 9.25 23.98 2.56
N SER A 372 9.81 24.93 1.83
CA SER A 372 9.39 25.16 0.46
C SER A 372 10.03 24.13 -0.48
N TYR A 373 9.34 23.80 -1.56
CA TYR A 373 9.89 22.95 -2.62
C TYR A 373 11.24 23.50 -3.12
N ASN A 374 11.34 24.81 -3.26
CA ASN A 374 12.54 25.49 -3.74
C ASN A 374 13.72 25.40 -2.75
N GLU A 375 13.48 25.34 -1.44
CA GLU A 375 14.55 25.12 -0.46
C GLU A 375 15.16 23.73 -0.58
N ILE A 376 14.43 22.78 -1.13
CA ILE A 376 14.91 21.40 -1.30
C ILE A 376 15.69 21.23 -2.59
N ILE A 377 15.25 21.85 -3.69
CA ILE A 377 15.82 21.58 -5.02
C ILE A 377 16.90 22.57 -5.46
N LYS A 378 17.00 23.74 -4.83
CA LYS A 378 18.05 24.76 -5.11
C LYS A 378 19.35 24.43 -4.41
#